data_58f067943af640ddfb070ec47add63a3
#
_entry.id   58f067943af640ddfb070ec47add63a3
#
_cell.length_a   1.000
_cell.length_b   1.000
_cell.length_c   1.000
_cell.angle_alpha   90.00
_cell.angle_beta   90.00
_cell.angle_gamma   90.00
#
_symmetry.space_group_name_H-M   'P 1'
#
loop_
_entity.id
_entity.type
_entity.pdbx_description
1 polymer ?
#
loop_
_entity_poly.entity_id
_entity_poly.type
_entity_poly.pdbx_seq_one_letter_code
_entity_poly.pdbx_strand_id
1 'polypeptide(L)'
;MLLEMNVKQRTIKNEVEISGVGLHTGKIVSMTIKPAPENHWFKFRRVDLAGQPEILVDADNVTDTSRGTTITQNGASVSTIEHLMASLIGLQIDNVLIDIDGPEIPILDGSSAIFVKLLEEAGFEEQDADRDYYDISNNIHYAEPDRKVEILGMPMDGYRLTCMIDFNSPVLGSQHAAITSIEDFKSEIASSRTFCFLHELEMLVDHGLIKGGDLSNAIVIVDKETSPEELQKLAHLFHKETVAVAKEGILNNNQLRYQNEPARHKLLDMVGDLALVGRPLKGHIMAARPGHAANVAFAKKIKEQIKKDKTRKKIKVYDPNMPALYDTVEIMKILPHRQPMLMVDKILELTETHVVGLKNVTMNEDLFMGHFPGAPLFPGVLQVEAMAQTGGILVLKTVPDPENWLTLFLKIENARFKAQVTPGDSVIFRCDLMEPIRRGIAKMKGVAMVGEKIVCEAELMAQIVRVNNN
;
A
#
# COMPACT_ATOMS: atom_id res chain seq x y z
N MET A 1 -13.41 -25.38 -3.45
CA MET A 1 -13.47 -23.93 -3.70
C MET A 1 -14.20 -23.31 -2.51
N LEU A 2 -13.46 -22.97 -1.47
CA LEU A 2 -13.99 -22.16 -0.36
C LEU A 2 -14.23 -20.78 -0.96
N LEU A 3 -15.48 -20.34 -0.99
CA LEU A 3 -15.84 -18.96 -1.24
C LEU A 3 -15.10 -18.13 -0.16
N GLU A 4 -14.09 -17.37 -0.54
CA GLU A 4 -13.56 -16.31 0.33
C GLU A 4 -14.75 -15.39 0.60
N MET A 5 -15.29 -15.46 1.83
CA MET A 5 -16.29 -14.50 2.25
C MET A 5 -15.58 -13.15 2.31
N ASN A 6 -16.00 -12.20 1.46
CA ASN A 6 -15.48 -10.85 1.48
C ASN A 6 -15.71 -10.25 2.88
N VAL A 7 -14.63 -9.76 3.50
CA VAL A 7 -14.72 -9.06 4.78
C VAL A 7 -15.47 -7.75 4.56
N LYS A 8 -16.48 -7.50 5.36
CA LYS A 8 -17.30 -6.29 5.27
C LYS A 8 -16.64 -5.10 5.95
N GLN A 9 -16.99 -3.90 5.50
CA GLN A 9 -16.63 -2.65 6.20
C GLN A 9 -17.29 -2.61 7.57
N ARG A 10 -16.69 -1.82 8.47
CA ARG A 10 -17.15 -1.68 9.83
C ARG A 10 -17.13 -0.22 10.29
N THR A 11 -18.17 0.19 11.02
CA THR A 11 -18.21 1.43 11.78
C THR A 11 -18.46 1.15 13.27
N ILE A 12 -18.47 2.17 14.10
CA ILE A 12 -18.90 2.06 15.50
C ILE A 12 -20.42 2.09 15.59
N LYS A 13 -20.99 1.43 16.60
CA LYS A 13 -22.43 1.37 16.79
C LYS A 13 -22.99 2.60 17.51
N ASN A 14 -22.27 3.07 18.54
CA ASN A 14 -22.67 4.22 19.35
C ASN A 14 -21.57 5.30 19.28
N GLU A 15 -21.96 6.56 19.50
CA GLU A 15 -21.02 7.67 19.60
C GLU A 15 -20.12 7.52 20.84
N VAL A 16 -18.88 8.01 20.75
CA VAL A 16 -17.87 8.00 21.81
C VAL A 16 -17.46 9.43 22.11
N GLU A 17 -17.70 9.90 23.32
CA GLU A 17 -17.24 11.21 23.78
C GLU A 17 -15.92 11.09 24.56
N ILE A 18 -14.96 11.95 24.25
CA ILE A 18 -13.64 11.97 24.87
C ILE A 18 -13.25 13.42 25.12
N SER A 19 -12.78 13.69 26.34
CA SER A 19 -12.21 15.00 26.67
C SER A 19 -10.88 14.82 27.36
N GLY A 20 -9.93 15.72 27.10
CA GLY A 20 -8.61 15.70 27.71
C GLY A 20 -7.73 16.81 27.22
N VAL A 21 -6.47 16.80 27.66
CA VAL A 21 -5.49 17.82 27.35
C VAL A 21 -4.69 17.44 26.11
N GLY A 22 -4.49 18.38 25.18
CA GLY A 22 -3.55 18.19 24.06
C GLY A 22 -2.11 18.26 24.57
N LEU A 23 -1.25 17.35 24.11
CA LEU A 23 0.14 17.20 24.56
C LEU A 23 0.94 18.51 24.35
N HIS A 24 0.87 19.09 23.17
CA HIS A 24 1.69 20.24 22.79
C HIS A 24 1.01 21.58 23.10
N THR A 25 -0.29 21.66 22.88
CA THR A 25 -1.05 22.91 23.10
C THR A 25 -1.38 23.17 24.57
N GLY A 26 -1.50 22.10 25.38
CA GLY A 26 -1.97 22.19 26.77
C GLY A 26 -3.45 22.60 26.89
N LYS A 27 -4.17 22.67 25.79
CA LYS A 27 -5.60 23.02 25.78
C LYS A 27 -6.45 21.80 26.10
N ILE A 28 -7.51 22.01 26.85
CA ILE A 28 -8.57 21.01 27.02
C ILE A 28 -9.35 20.99 25.72
N VAL A 29 -9.52 19.80 25.17
CA VAL A 29 -10.23 19.54 23.91
C VAL A 29 -11.24 18.44 24.15
N SER A 30 -12.43 18.60 23.59
CA SER A 30 -13.47 17.57 23.55
C SER A 30 -13.65 17.11 22.12
N MET A 31 -13.83 15.81 21.96
CA MET A 31 -14.12 15.20 20.66
C MET A 31 -15.19 14.13 20.79
N THR A 32 -15.95 13.93 19.72
CA THR A 32 -16.98 12.90 19.61
C THR A 32 -16.69 12.08 18.36
N ILE A 33 -16.44 10.79 18.52
CA ILE A 33 -16.32 9.85 17.41
C ILE A 33 -17.71 9.33 17.10
N LYS A 34 -18.13 9.43 15.82
CA LYS A 34 -19.47 9.10 15.34
C LYS A 34 -19.43 8.03 14.28
N PRO A 35 -20.47 7.17 14.19
CA PRO A 35 -20.65 6.29 13.05
C PRO A 35 -20.65 7.09 11.75
N ALA A 36 -20.09 6.50 10.69
CA ALA A 36 -20.09 7.11 9.36
C ALA A 36 -20.54 6.10 8.29
N PRO A 37 -21.10 6.56 7.16
CA PRO A 37 -21.56 5.68 6.10
C PRO A 37 -20.40 4.91 5.45
N GLU A 38 -20.74 3.91 4.65
CA GLU A 38 -19.81 3.13 3.85
C GLU A 38 -18.90 4.02 2.97
N ASN A 39 -17.64 3.60 2.81
CA ASN A 39 -16.65 4.30 2.01
C ASN A 39 -16.36 5.74 2.46
N HIS A 40 -16.70 6.07 3.70
CA HIS A 40 -16.44 7.40 4.29
C HIS A 40 -14.98 7.58 4.65
N TRP A 41 -14.31 6.52 5.12
CA TRP A 41 -13.01 6.54 5.76
C TRP A 41 -13.02 7.38 7.04
N PHE A 42 -11.85 7.90 7.47
CA PHE A 42 -11.72 8.71 8.67
C PHE A 42 -11.69 10.18 8.30
N LYS A 43 -12.56 10.98 8.91
CA LYS A 43 -12.55 12.44 8.77
C LYS A 43 -12.67 13.10 10.12
N PHE A 44 -11.95 14.19 10.27
CA PHE A 44 -12.16 15.14 11.36
C PHE A 44 -13.07 16.27 10.90
N ARG A 45 -13.90 16.78 11.81
CA ARG A 45 -14.69 17.99 11.61
C ARG A 45 -14.44 18.95 12.78
N ARG A 46 -13.91 20.14 12.47
CA ARG A 46 -13.59 21.20 13.47
C ARG A 46 -14.88 21.97 13.82
N VAL A 47 -15.55 21.50 14.87
CA VAL A 47 -16.86 22.07 15.29
C VAL A 47 -16.75 23.43 15.97
N ASP A 48 -15.56 23.82 16.40
CA ASP A 48 -15.24 25.14 16.97
C ASP A 48 -15.02 26.22 15.91
N LEU A 49 -14.87 25.85 14.63
CA LEU A 49 -14.61 26.77 13.54
C LEU A 49 -15.89 27.06 12.73
N ALA A 50 -15.98 28.28 12.20
CA ALA A 50 -17.10 28.66 11.33
C ALA A 50 -17.15 27.77 10.07
N GLY A 51 -18.34 27.28 9.73
CA GLY A 51 -18.52 26.37 8.60
C GLY A 51 -18.13 24.91 8.90
N GLN A 52 -17.64 24.63 10.10
CA GLN A 52 -17.27 23.27 10.56
C GLN A 52 -16.48 22.46 9.50
N PRO A 53 -15.31 22.94 9.08
CA PRO A 53 -14.57 22.34 8.00
C PRO A 53 -14.15 20.89 8.31
N GLU A 54 -14.31 20.01 7.32
CA GLU A 54 -13.87 18.62 7.40
C GLU A 54 -12.44 18.48 6.86
N ILE A 55 -11.69 17.56 7.47
CA ILE A 55 -10.32 17.21 7.12
C ILE A 55 -10.27 15.68 6.94
N LEU A 56 -10.00 15.23 5.72
CA LEU A 56 -9.81 13.81 5.43
C LEU A 56 -8.46 13.33 5.96
N VAL A 57 -8.45 12.19 6.64
CA VAL A 57 -7.21 11.49 7.03
C VAL A 57 -6.57 10.90 5.77
N ASP A 58 -5.59 11.63 5.26
CA ASP A 58 -4.93 11.34 3.99
C ASP A 58 -3.50 11.90 4.00
N ALA A 59 -2.54 11.14 3.43
CA ALA A 59 -1.14 11.55 3.39
C ALA A 59 -0.89 12.85 2.59
N ASP A 60 -1.77 13.17 1.64
CA ASP A 60 -1.66 14.41 0.86
C ASP A 60 -2.06 15.64 1.69
N ASN A 61 -2.78 15.47 2.82
CA ASN A 61 -3.18 16.52 3.75
C ASN A 61 -2.18 16.74 4.91
N VAL A 62 -1.11 15.94 5.00
CA VAL A 62 -0.11 16.10 6.05
C VAL A 62 0.73 17.35 5.82
N THR A 63 0.79 18.21 6.83
CA THR A 63 1.54 19.49 6.79
C THR A 63 2.68 19.57 7.79
N ASP A 64 2.66 18.80 8.86
CA ASP A 64 3.76 18.70 9.82
C ASP A 64 3.90 17.29 10.39
N THR A 65 5.16 16.91 10.65
CA THR A 65 5.54 15.59 11.22
C THR A 65 6.63 15.72 12.27
N SER A 66 6.88 16.93 12.76
CA SER A 66 8.03 17.21 13.64
C SER A 66 7.85 16.64 15.04
N ARG A 67 6.60 16.55 15.54
CA ARG A 67 6.27 16.14 16.91
C ARG A 67 5.09 15.19 17.01
N GLY A 68 4.53 14.81 15.92
CA GLY A 68 3.34 13.99 15.72
C GLY A 68 2.81 14.30 14.35
N THR A 69 1.79 13.61 13.93
CA THR A 69 1.23 13.81 12.58
C THR A 69 0.13 14.86 12.62
N THR A 70 0.33 15.95 11.85
CA THR A 70 -0.65 17.03 11.66
C THR A 70 -1.19 17.00 10.25
N ILE A 71 -2.50 17.00 10.12
CA ILE A 71 -3.21 17.12 8.83
C ILE A 71 -3.93 18.46 8.74
N THR A 72 -3.96 19.04 7.54
CA THR A 72 -4.59 20.33 7.25
C THR A 72 -5.38 20.25 5.96
N GLN A 73 -6.63 20.70 6.00
CA GLN A 73 -7.49 20.83 4.82
C GLN A 73 -8.56 21.88 5.07
N ASN A 74 -9.05 22.56 4.04
CA ASN A 74 -10.13 23.54 4.11
C ASN A 74 -9.90 24.65 5.17
N GLY A 75 -8.64 25.06 5.41
CA GLY A 75 -8.29 26.10 6.38
C GLY A 75 -8.31 25.66 7.85
N ALA A 76 -8.48 24.37 8.12
CA ALA A 76 -8.45 23.79 9.46
C ALA A 76 -7.34 22.74 9.58
N SER A 77 -6.85 22.53 10.81
CA SER A 77 -5.84 21.54 11.13
C SER A 77 -6.18 20.73 12.39
N VAL A 78 -5.70 19.49 12.43
CA VAL A 78 -5.71 18.63 13.62
C VAL A 78 -4.35 17.95 13.73
N SER A 79 -3.76 17.93 14.92
CA SER A 79 -2.45 17.35 15.23
C SER A 79 -2.54 16.14 16.17
N THR A 80 -1.44 15.38 16.24
CA THR A 80 -1.27 14.21 17.13
C THR A 80 -2.32 13.14 16.85
N ILE A 81 -2.59 12.89 15.56
CA ILE A 81 -3.67 11.98 15.14
C ILE A 81 -3.29 10.50 15.24
N GLU A 82 -2.00 10.17 15.30
CA GLU A 82 -1.45 8.81 15.15
C GLU A 82 -2.01 7.80 16.14
N HIS A 83 -2.20 8.14 17.42
CA HIS A 83 -2.67 7.21 18.44
C HIS A 83 -4.13 6.81 18.25
N LEU A 84 -4.98 7.77 17.86
CA LEU A 84 -6.37 7.50 17.53
C LEU A 84 -6.48 6.70 16.23
N MET A 85 -5.72 7.07 15.20
CA MET A 85 -5.69 6.32 13.93
C MET A 85 -5.22 4.88 14.14
N ALA A 86 -4.20 4.68 14.98
CA ALA A 86 -3.74 3.34 15.34
C ALA A 86 -4.84 2.51 16.01
N SER A 87 -5.66 3.12 16.86
CA SER A 87 -6.79 2.46 17.51
C SER A 87 -7.86 2.04 16.50
N LEU A 88 -8.21 2.91 15.56
CA LEU A 88 -9.21 2.62 14.53
C LEU A 88 -8.74 1.48 13.60
N ILE A 89 -7.50 1.55 13.12
CA ILE A 89 -6.90 0.49 12.29
C ILE A 89 -6.78 -0.82 13.08
N GLY A 90 -6.29 -0.75 14.33
CA GLY A 90 -6.10 -1.92 15.19
C GLY A 90 -7.40 -2.65 15.52
N LEU A 91 -8.50 -1.94 15.64
CA LEU A 91 -9.84 -2.50 15.82
C LEU A 91 -10.56 -2.79 14.49
N GLN A 92 -9.87 -2.59 13.37
CA GLN A 92 -10.41 -2.84 12.04
C GLN A 92 -11.71 -2.07 11.76
N ILE A 93 -11.80 -0.83 12.22
CA ILE A 93 -12.86 0.12 11.90
C ILE A 93 -12.51 0.79 10.57
N ASP A 94 -13.48 0.99 9.69
CA ASP A 94 -13.25 1.56 8.35
C ASP A 94 -13.83 2.97 8.22
N ASN A 95 -14.91 3.29 8.92
CA ASN A 95 -15.67 4.53 8.68
C ASN A 95 -16.05 5.21 9.98
N VAL A 96 -15.52 6.42 10.23
CA VAL A 96 -15.94 7.28 11.35
C VAL A 96 -15.85 8.75 10.96
N LEU A 97 -16.71 9.58 11.56
CA LEU A 97 -16.60 11.03 11.60
C LEU A 97 -16.21 11.44 13.02
N ILE A 98 -15.19 12.29 13.14
CA ILE A 98 -14.65 12.73 14.43
C ILE A 98 -14.85 14.23 14.55
N ASP A 99 -15.84 14.62 15.35
CA ASP A 99 -16.06 16.02 15.74
C ASP A 99 -15.04 16.39 16.80
N ILE A 100 -14.36 17.54 16.65
CA ILE A 100 -13.35 18.01 17.59
C ILE A 100 -13.43 19.53 17.73
N ASP A 101 -13.38 20.04 18.98
CA ASP A 101 -13.47 21.47 19.31
C ASP A 101 -12.10 22.15 19.48
N GLY A 102 -11.03 21.51 19.04
CA GLY A 102 -9.67 22.03 19.19
C GLY A 102 -8.70 21.52 18.11
N PRO A 103 -7.47 22.06 18.07
CA PRO A 103 -6.50 21.77 17.03
C PRO A 103 -5.68 20.50 17.28
N GLU A 104 -5.85 19.81 18.40
CA GLU A 104 -5.01 18.68 18.80
C GLU A 104 -5.85 17.60 19.50
N ILE A 105 -5.61 16.34 19.20
CA ILE A 105 -6.25 15.20 19.88
C ILE A 105 -5.77 15.11 21.34
N PRO A 106 -6.65 14.81 22.32
CA PRO A 106 -6.24 14.58 23.71
C PRO A 106 -5.21 13.46 23.81
N ILE A 107 -4.11 13.70 24.53
CA ILE A 107 -3.02 12.72 24.67
C ILE A 107 -3.40 11.54 25.57
N LEU A 108 -4.34 11.73 26.48
CA LEU A 108 -4.80 10.76 27.47
C LEU A 108 -3.62 10.18 28.28
N ASP A 109 -3.41 8.86 28.25
CA ASP A 109 -2.28 8.21 28.95
C ASP A 109 -1.03 8.06 28.06
N GLY A 110 -1.01 8.69 26.88
CA GLY A 110 0.10 8.62 25.93
C GLY A 110 0.15 7.34 25.09
N SER A 111 -0.87 6.51 25.16
CA SER A 111 -1.02 5.27 24.39
C SER A 111 -2.33 5.24 23.61
N SER A 112 -2.61 4.15 22.90
CA SER A 112 -3.90 3.90 22.25
C SER A 112 -4.92 3.16 23.14
N ALA A 113 -4.53 2.71 24.34
CA ALA A 113 -5.34 1.80 25.14
C ALA A 113 -6.70 2.37 25.55
N ILE A 114 -6.75 3.66 25.90
CA ILE A 114 -8.00 4.31 26.31
C ILE A 114 -8.94 4.45 25.10
N PHE A 115 -8.42 4.83 23.93
CA PHE A 115 -9.21 4.87 22.69
C PHE A 115 -9.77 3.50 22.33
N VAL A 116 -8.93 2.45 22.38
CA VAL A 116 -9.36 1.07 22.12
C VAL A 116 -10.49 0.66 23.05
N LYS A 117 -10.34 0.91 24.37
CA LYS A 117 -11.38 0.57 25.37
C LYS A 117 -12.71 1.26 25.05
N LEU A 118 -12.69 2.57 24.82
CA LEU A 118 -13.91 3.34 24.56
C LEU A 118 -14.59 2.95 23.24
N LEU A 119 -13.81 2.66 22.20
CA LEU A 119 -14.32 2.18 20.91
C LEU A 119 -14.95 0.77 21.03
N GLU A 120 -14.39 -0.11 21.86
CA GLU A 120 -15.00 -1.42 22.14
C GLU A 120 -16.29 -1.30 22.94
N GLU A 121 -16.33 -0.39 23.92
CA GLU A 121 -17.56 -0.11 24.70
C GLU A 121 -18.67 0.47 23.81
N ALA A 122 -18.32 1.25 22.78
CA ALA A 122 -19.26 1.74 21.78
C ALA A 122 -19.87 0.61 20.93
N GLY A 123 -19.16 -0.50 20.80
CA GLY A 123 -19.52 -1.62 19.94
C GLY A 123 -19.32 -1.30 18.45
N PHE A 124 -19.44 -2.33 17.62
CA PHE A 124 -19.21 -2.24 16.18
C PHE A 124 -20.44 -2.62 15.40
N GLU A 125 -20.58 -2.02 14.21
CA GLU A 125 -21.63 -2.34 13.25
C GLU A 125 -20.98 -2.70 11.90
N GLU A 126 -21.32 -3.87 11.38
CA GLU A 126 -20.92 -4.33 10.05
C GLU A 126 -21.79 -3.65 9.00
N GLN A 127 -21.18 -3.21 7.91
CA GLN A 127 -21.83 -2.50 6.80
C GLN A 127 -21.91 -3.41 5.56
N ASP A 128 -22.77 -3.05 4.59
CA ASP A 128 -22.98 -3.90 3.41
C ASP A 128 -21.82 -3.87 2.40
N ALA A 129 -21.06 -2.79 2.37
CA ALA A 129 -19.92 -2.65 1.47
C ALA A 129 -18.75 -3.58 1.85
N ASP A 130 -18.09 -4.16 0.85
CA ASP A 130 -16.87 -4.94 1.03
C ASP A 130 -15.70 -4.05 1.45
N ARG A 131 -14.81 -4.59 2.27
CA ARG A 131 -13.62 -3.90 2.74
C ARG A 131 -12.63 -3.72 1.60
N ASP A 132 -12.26 -2.46 1.28
CA ASP A 132 -11.40 -2.09 0.15
C ASP A 132 -9.91 -2.16 0.56
N TYR A 133 -9.37 -3.37 0.66
CA TYR A 133 -7.94 -3.56 0.94
C TYR A 133 -7.06 -3.14 -0.22
N TYR A 134 -5.88 -2.60 0.10
CA TYR A 134 -4.78 -2.56 -0.83
C TYR A 134 -3.78 -3.66 -0.52
N ASP A 135 -3.66 -4.63 -1.43
CA ASP A 135 -2.66 -5.69 -1.35
C ASP A 135 -1.34 -5.19 -1.93
N ILE A 136 -0.30 -5.19 -1.13
CA ILE A 136 1.06 -4.89 -1.61
C ILE A 136 1.51 -6.03 -2.50
N SER A 137 1.41 -5.86 -3.82
CA SER A 137 1.72 -6.89 -4.83
C SER A 137 3.19 -6.94 -5.26
N ASN A 138 3.94 -5.87 -5.01
CA ASN A 138 5.36 -5.75 -5.33
C ASN A 138 6.07 -5.04 -4.18
N ASN A 139 7.38 -5.27 -4.03
CA ASN A 139 8.17 -4.57 -3.02
C ASN A 139 8.11 -3.06 -3.22
N ILE A 140 7.79 -2.34 -2.15
CA ILE A 140 7.80 -0.87 -2.08
C ILE A 140 8.90 -0.49 -1.09
N HIS A 141 9.90 0.24 -1.56
CA HIS A 141 11.07 0.62 -0.75
C HIS A 141 11.16 2.12 -0.56
N TYR A 142 11.43 2.55 0.67
CA TYR A 142 11.74 3.92 1.05
C TYR A 142 12.98 3.93 1.94
N ALA A 143 13.91 4.85 1.68
CA ALA A 143 15.11 5.02 2.48
C ALA A 143 15.53 6.49 2.60
N GLU A 144 16.07 6.85 3.77
CA GLU A 144 16.78 8.09 4.06
C GLU A 144 18.18 7.73 4.58
N PRO A 145 19.17 7.60 3.70
CA PRO A 145 20.52 7.11 4.08
C PRO A 145 21.18 7.93 5.20
N ASP A 146 21.07 9.24 5.16
CA ASP A 146 21.68 10.16 6.14
C ASP A 146 21.13 9.94 7.56
N ARG A 147 19.87 9.57 7.67
CA ARG A 147 19.19 9.25 8.95
C ARG A 147 19.18 7.75 9.25
N LYS A 148 19.73 6.92 8.37
CA LYS A 148 19.70 5.45 8.44
C LYS A 148 18.27 4.90 8.60
N VAL A 149 17.31 5.57 7.98
CA VAL A 149 15.90 5.14 7.95
C VAL A 149 15.68 4.28 6.72
N GLU A 150 15.01 3.16 6.91
CA GLU A 150 14.62 2.26 5.82
C GLU A 150 13.26 1.65 6.10
N ILE A 151 12.37 1.67 5.12
CA ILE A 151 11.04 1.03 5.20
C ILE A 151 10.84 0.20 3.92
N LEU A 152 10.47 -1.07 4.11
CA LEU A 152 10.21 -2.02 3.03
C LEU A 152 8.83 -2.64 3.21
N GLY A 153 7.96 -2.46 2.23
CA GLY A 153 6.70 -3.18 2.10
C GLY A 153 6.84 -4.34 1.13
N MET A 154 6.40 -5.52 1.52
CA MET A 154 6.51 -6.77 0.76
C MET A 154 5.15 -7.45 0.63
N PRO A 155 4.91 -8.20 -0.47
CA PRO A 155 3.73 -9.03 -0.62
C PRO A 155 3.59 -10.05 0.52
N MET A 156 2.42 -10.10 1.13
CA MET A 156 2.06 -11.11 2.13
C MET A 156 0.55 -11.14 2.28
N ASP A 157 -0.01 -12.31 2.50
CA ASP A 157 -1.41 -12.44 2.90
C ASP A 157 -1.57 -12.02 4.38
N GLY A 158 -2.51 -11.07 4.63
CA GLY A 158 -2.69 -10.44 5.93
C GLY A 158 -1.85 -9.16 6.13
N TYR A 159 -1.88 -8.59 7.34
CA TYR A 159 -1.19 -7.36 7.71
C TYR A 159 -0.18 -7.62 8.82
N ARG A 160 1.10 -7.53 8.49
CA ARG A 160 2.21 -7.71 9.43
C ARG A 160 3.10 -6.47 9.46
N LEU A 161 3.52 -6.08 10.65
CA LEU A 161 4.46 -4.98 10.86
C LEU A 161 5.64 -5.43 11.71
N THR A 162 6.83 -4.96 11.36
CA THR A 162 8.07 -5.14 12.14
C THR A 162 8.80 -3.81 12.20
N CYS A 163 9.18 -3.40 13.40
CA CYS A 163 9.86 -2.15 13.64
C CYS A 163 11.14 -2.41 14.45
N MET A 164 12.25 -1.81 14.03
CA MET A 164 13.49 -1.72 14.78
C MET A 164 13.80 -0.25 15.06
N ILE A 165 14.08 0.08 16.32
CA ILE A 165 14.52 1.42 16.74
C ILE A 165 15.95 1.36 17.26
N ASP A 166 16.67 2.45 17.02
CA ASP A 166 18.00 2.68 17.57
C ASP A 166 18.27 4.19 17.57
N PHE A 167 18.28 4.79 18.74
CA PHE A 167 18.51 6.22 18.97
C PHE A 167 19.95 6.54 19.33
N ASN A 168 20.87 5.56 19.20
CA ASN A 168 22.26 5.63 19.70
C ASN A 168 22.33 5.94 21.22
N SER A 169 21.28 5.64 21.96
CA SER A 169 21.23 5.81 23.42
C SER A 169 21.82 4.59 24.11
N PRO A 170 22.80 4.74 25.01
CA PRO A 170 23.37 3.62 25.76
C PRO A 170 22.34 3.00 26.72
N VAL A 171 21.34 3.76 27.15
CA VAL A 171 20.28 3.32 28.05
C VAL A 171 19.24 2.49 27.29
N LEU A 172 18.81 2.97 26.13
CA LEU A 172 17.74 2.32 25.36
C LEU A 172 18.25 1.16 24.49
N GLY A 173 19.47 1.30 23.96
CA GLY A 173 20.04 0.35 23.00
C GLY A 173 19.20 0.24 21.72
N SER A 174 19.43 -0.84 20.96
CA SER A 174 18.56 -1.22 19.85
C SER A 174 17.41 -2.09 20.36
N GLN A 175 16.20 -1.77 19.96
CA GLN A 175 15.01 -2.54 20.30
C GLN A 175 14.19 -2.86 19.04
N HIS A 176 13.40 -3.91 19.12
CA HIS A 176 12.46 -4.26 18.05
C HIS A 176 11.08 -4.59 18.62
N ALA A 177 10.05 -4.41 17.78
CA ALA A 177 8.70 -4.85 18.04
C ALA A 177 8.08 -5.37 16.72
N ALA A 178 7.15 -6.30 16.83
CA ALA A 178 6.43 -6.84 15.69
C ALA A 178 5.01 -7.25 16.09
N ILE A 179 4.08 -7.14 15.13
CA ILE A 179 2.80 -7.85 15.14
C ILE A 179 2.73 -8.77 13.93
N THR A 180 2.18 -9.95 14.10
CA THR A 180 2.04 -10.94 13.03
C THR A 180 0.68 -10.84 12.35
N SER A 181 -0.30 -10.28 13.04
CA SER A 181 -1.63 -9.92 12.57
C SER A 181 -2.04 -8.59 13.17
N ILE A 182 -2.90 -7.82 12.51
CA ILE A 182 -3.49 -6.61 13.09
C ILE A 182 -4.35 -6.92 14.34
N GLU A 183 -4.84 -8.13 14.47
CA GLU A 183 -5.59 -8.61 15.63
C GLU A 183 -4.75 -8.60 16.93
N ASP A 184 -3.42 -8.73 16.79
CA ASP A 184 -2.49 -8.66 17.92
C ASP A 184 -2.33 -7.22 18.47
N PHE A 185 -2.78 -6.20 17.72
CA PHE A 185 -2.59 -4.79 18.08
C PHE A 185 -3.08 -4.46 19.48
N LYS A 186 -4.29 -4.89 19.82
CA LYS A 186 -4.92 -4.59 21.12
C LYS A 186 -4.10 -5.14 22.29
N SER A 187 -3.69 -6.39 22.23
CA SER A 187 -3.00 -7.09 23.33
C SER A 187 -1.51 -6.73 23.40
N GLU A 188 -0.87 -6.48 22.27
CA GLU A 188 0.58 -6.37 22.19
C GLU A 188 1.08 -4.92 22.08
N ILE A 189 0.29 -4.02 21.47
CA ILE A 189 0.77 -2.69 21.04
C ILE A 189 0.00 -1.54 21.69
N ALA A 190 -1.33 -1.63 21.75
CA ALA A 190 -2.20 -0.51 22.08
C ALA A 190 -1.85 0.21 23.38
N SER A 191 -1.32 -0.49 24.39
CA SER A 191 -0.97 0.09 25.68
C SER A 191 0.44 0.69 25.76
N SER A 192 1.19 0.72 24.67
CA SER A 192 2.56 1.27 24.66
C SER A 192 2.52 2.80 24.63
N ARG A 193 3.11 3.42 25.63
CA ARG A 193 3.11 4.87 25.84
C ARG A 193 4.17 5.57 24.99
N THR A 194 3.88 6.82 24.63
CA THR A 194 4.86 7.73 24.03
C THR A 194 6.04 7.99 24.97
N PHE A 195 7.18 8.37 24.39
CA PHE A 195 8.40 8.65 25.12
C PHE A 195 9.17 9.82 24.51
N CYS A 196 10.01 10.44 25.32
CA CYS A 196 10.99 11.43 24.90
C CYS A 196 12.30 11.24 25.68
N PHE A 197 13.38 11.79 25.14
CA PHE A 197 14.64 11.87 25.89
C PHE A 197 14.68 13.15 26.72
N LEU A 198 15.37 13.11 27.86
CA LEU A 198 15.48 14.24 28.75
C LEU A 198 16.06 15.49 28.06
N HIS A 199 17.11 15.31 27.24
CA HIS A 199 17.71 16.40 26.49
C HIS A 199 16.77 17.04 25.44
N GLU A 200 15.81 16.27 24.92
CA GLU A 200 14.77 16.79 24.04
C GLU A 200 13.70 17.55 24.82
N LEU A 201 13.38 17.07 26.04
CA LEU A 201 12.38 17.66 26.91
C LEU A 201 12.72 19.12 27.26
N GLU A 202 13.98 19.40 27.63
CA GLU A 202 14.46 20.77 27.92
C GLU A 202 14.23 21.70 26.73
N MET A 203 14.61 21.27 25.53
CA MET A 203 14.41 22.02 24.29
C MET A 203 12.92 22.26 23.98
N LEU A 204 12.08 21.25 24.23
CA LEU A 204 10.63 21.32 23.99
C LEU A 204 9.95 22.35 24.89
N VAL A 205 10.34 22.37 26.17
CA VAL A 205 9.83 23.35 27.14
C VAL A 205 10.25 24.77 26.77
N ASP A 206 11.51 24.99 26.39
CA ASP A 206 12.03 26.30 25.98
C ASP A 206 11.31 26.86 24.75
N HIS A 207 10.84 25.96 23.85
CA HIS A 207 10.04 26.35 22.69
C HIS A 207 8.52 26.43 22.97
N GLY A 208 8.10 26.28 24.23
CA GLY A 208 6.70 26.37 24.65
C GLY A 208 5.82 25.23 24.14
N LEU A 209 6.42 24.08 23.82
CA LEU A 209 5.77 22.82 23.49
C LEU A 209 5.55 21.96 24.73
N ILE A 210 4.82 20.84 24.58
CA ILE A 210 4.50 19.87 25.65
C ILE A 210 3.84 20.50 26.89
N LYS A 211 3.01 21.52 26.69
CA LYS A 211 2.31 22.23 27.81
C LYS A 211 1.33 21.30 28.56
N GLY A 212 0.88 20.20 27.94
CA GLY A 212 0.05 19.15 28.53
C GLY A 212 0.84 17.89 28.88
N GLY A 213 2.18 17.93 28.74
CA GLY A 213 3.05 16.79 29.09
C GLY A 213 3.14 16.57 30.60
N ASP A 214 2.92 15.32 31.04
CA ASP A 214 3.07 14.88 32.43
C ASP A 214 3.74 13.50 32.45
N LEU A 215 4.34 13.17 33.59
CA LEU A 215 4.95 11.83 33.77
C LEU A 215 3.95 10.68 33.74
N SER A 216 2.64 10.97 33.74
CA SER A 216 1.58 9.98 33.59
C SER A 216 1.26 9.65 32.10
N ASN A 217 1.61 10.56 31.18
CA ASN A 217 1.27 10.43 29.75
C ASN A 217 2.48 10.27 28.82
N ALA A 218 3.71 10.34 29.34
CA ALA A 218 4.93 10.10 28.57
C ALA A 218 6.01 9.43 29.42
N ILE A 219 6.82 8.59 28.80
CA ILE A 219 8.02 8.01 29.39
C ILE A 219 9.18 8.96 29.10
N VAL A 220 9.90 9.42 30.14
CA VAL A 220 11.09 10.24 29.99
C VAL A 220 12.33 9.37 30.17
N ILE A 221 13.15 9.27 29.15
CA ILE A 221 14.39 8.50 29.12
C ILE A 221 15.55 9.42 29.44
N VAL A 222 16.31 9.07 30.48
CA VAL A 222 17.48 9.82 30.98
C VAL A 222 18.73 9.06 30.51
N ASP A 223 19.34 9.52 29.44
CA ASP A 223 20.52 8.92 28.80
C ASP A 223 21.84 9.63 29.12
N LYS A 224 21.82 10.59 30.06
CA LYS A 224 22.97 11.31 30.60
C LYS A 224 22.93 11.32 32.12
N GLU A 225 24.09 11.48 32.75
CA GLU A 225 24.14 11.79 34.18
C GLU A 225 23.40 13.10 34.46
N THR A 226 22.57 13.10 35.48
CA THR A 226 21.74 14.25 35.88
C THR A 226 22.18 14.75 37.24
N SER A 227 22.38 16.04 37.39
CA SER A 227 22.71 16.66 38.66
C SER A 227 21.46 16.77 39.57
N PRO A 228 21.64 16.89 40.89
CA PRO A 228 20.53 17.15 41.81
C PRO A 228 19.73 18.42 41.45
N GLU A 229 20.40 19.44 40.95
CA GLU A 229 19.80 20.70 40.52
C GLU A 229 18.91 20.51 39.27
N GLU A 230 19.35 19.69 38.31
CA GLU A 230 18.54 19.33 37.13
C GLU A 230 17.31 18.53 37.55
N LEU A 231 17.46 17.55 38.45
CA LEU A 231 16.31 16.78 38.97
C LEU A 231 15.31 17.70 39.70
N GLN A 232 15.78 18.69 40.46
CA GLN A 232 14.91 19.64 41.14
C GLN A 232 14.15 20.54 40.14
N LYS A 233 14.79 20.99 39.05
CA LYS A 233 14.12 21.72 37.95
C LYS A 233 13.04 20.86 37.30
N LEU A 234 13.30 19.59 37.03
CA LEU A 234 12.33 18.65 36.48
C LEU A 234 11.16 18.41 37.45
N ALA A 235 11.43 18.26 38.74
CA ALA A 235 10.39 18.15 39.76
C ALA A 235 9.44 19.36 39.73
N HIS A 236 10.00 20.55 39.63
CA HIS A 236 9.22 21.79 39.53
C HIS A 236 8.41 21.84 38.21
N LEU A 237 9.02 21.45 37.10
CA LEU A 237 8.38 21.40 35.78
C LEU A 237 7.15 20.50 35.75
N PHE A 238 7.26 19.32 36.38
CA PHE A 238 6.18 18.33 36.43
C PHE A 238 5.27 18.49 37.66
N HIS A 239 5.38 19.58 38.39
CA HIS A 239 4.61 19.83 39.61
C HIS A 239 4.67 18.68 40.62
N LYS A 240 5.86 18.05 40.78
CA LYS A 240 6.14 16.99 41.75
C LYS A 240 7.05 17.51 42.87
N GLU A 241 6.93 16.94 44.06
CA GLU A 241 7.81 17.29 45.16
C GLU A 241 9.26 16.86 44.88
N THR A 242 9.42 15.69 44.30
CA THR A 242 10.72 15.12 43.91
C THR A 242 10.59 14.25 42.67
N VAL A 243 11.67 14.17 41.90
CA VAL A 243 11.81 13.18 40.80
C VAL A 243 13.12 12.43 41.00
N ALA A 244 13.18 11.19 40.58
CA ALA A 244 14.36 10.33 40.65
C ALA A 244 14.55 9.57 39.34
N VAL A 245 15.77 9.20 39.00
CA VAL A 245 16.08 8.35 37.84
C VAL A 245 16.16 6.91 38.31
N ALA A 246 15.37 6.03 37.72
CA ALA A 246 15.43 4.60 37.95
C ALA A 246 16.75 4.02 37.41
N LYS A 247 17.10 2.81 37.87
CA LYS A 247 18.30 2.08 37.46
C LYS A 247 18.34 1.86 35.92
N GLU A 248 17.16 1.74 35.30
CA GLU A 248 16.97 1.56 33.86
C GLU A 248 17.05 2.89 33.06
N GLY A 249 17.40 4.00 33.73
CA GLY A 249 17.48 5.32 33.07
C GLY A 249 16.12 5.93 32.74
N ILE A 250 15.08 5.60 33.50
CA ILE A 250 13.74 6.16 33.34
C ILE A 250 13.43 7.10 34.49
N LEU A 251 12.89 8.28 34.18
CA LEU A 251 12.54 9.28 35.18
C LEU A 251 11.33 8.80 36.02
N ASN A 252 11.43 9.02 37.33
CA ASN A 252 10.37 8.83 38.33
C ASN A 252 9.84 7.40 38.50
N ASN A 253 10.69 6.38 38.29
CA ASN A 253 10.35 4.97 38.45
C ASN A 253 9.08 4.54 37.71
N ASN A 254 8.73 5.18 36.62
CA ASN A 254 7.67 4.71 35.72
C ASN A 254 8.07 3.32 35.21
N GLN A 255 7.44 2.28 35.74
CA GLN A 255 7.67 0.93 35.24
C GLN A 255 7.21 0.85 33.78
N LEU A 256 8.07 0.32 32.93
CA LEU A 256 7.68 0.00 31.55
C LEU A 256 6.59 -1.07 31.57
N ARG A 257 5.57 -0.90 30.75
CA ARG A 257 4.52 -1.92 30.52
C ARG A 257 5.09 -3.13 29.78
N TYR A 258 6.12 -2.91 28.95
CA TYR A 258 6.90 -3.92 28.24
C TYR A 258 8.38 -3.55 28.27
N GLN A 259 9.27 -4.53 28.28
CA GLN A 259 10.72 -4.26 28.24
C GLN A 259 11.15 -3.45 26.99
N ASN A 260 10.44 -3.65 25.87
CA ASN A 260 10.62 -2.95 24.59
C ASN A 260 9.49 -1.96 24.31
N GLU A 261 8.92 -1.32 25.35
CA GLU A 261 7.79 -0.38 25.19
C GLU A 261 8.07 0.73 24.18
N PRO A 262 9.27 1.36 24.15
CA PRO A 262 9.59 2.36 23.12
C PRO A 262 9.51 1.83 21.68
N ALA A 263 9.97 0.60 21.41
CA ALA A 263 9.84 0.00 20.08
C ALA A 263 8.38 -0.31 19.73
N ARG A 264 7.60 -0.78 20.71
CA ARG A 264 6.16 -1.04 20.54
C ARG A 264 5.40 0.26 20.27
N HIS A 265 5.78 1.36 20.94
CA HIS A 265 5.19 2.66 20.66
C HIS A 265 5.51 3.13 19.24
N LYS A 266 6.74 2.97 18.76
CA LYS A 266 7.07 3.29 17.36
C LYS A 266 6.34 2.40 16.34
N LEU A 267 6.00 1.17 16.71
CA LEU A 267 5.12 0.31 15.90
C LEU A 267 3.67 0.83 15.93
N LEU A 268 3.18 1.31 17.08
CA LEU A 268 1.88 1.98 17.21
C LEU A 268 1.80 3.20 16.29
N ASP A 269 2.81 4.08 16.33
CA ASP A 269 2.92 5.24 15.43
C ASP A 269 2.84 4.83 13.96
N MET A 270 3.54 3.74 13.57
CA MET A 270 3.48 3.23 12.19
C MET A 270 2.07 2.77 11.82
N VAL A 271 1.36 2.07 12.69
CA VAL A 271 -0.03 1.64 12.43
C VAL A 271 -0.90 2.86 12.17
N GLY A 272 -0.78 3.89 13.01
CA GLY A 272 -1.55 5.14 12.90
C GLY A 272 -1.21 5.96 11.66
N ASP A 273 0.09 6.17 11.39
CA ASP A 273 0.54 6.95 10.23
C ASP A 273 0.20 6.26 8.90
N LEU A 274 0.19 4.92 8.85
CA LEU A 274 -0.19 4.17 7.65
C LEU A 274 -1.70 4.24 7.35
N ALA A 275 -2.55 4.65 8.29
CA ALA A 275 -3.95 4.99 8.00
C ALA A 275 -4.08 6.13 6.96
N LEU A 276 -3.05 6.97 6.84
CA LEU A 276 -2.97 8.05 5.85
C LEU A 276 -2.96 7.55 4.38
N VAL A 277 -2.80 6.26 4.14
CA VAL A 277 -2.99 5.66 2.80
C VAL A 277 -4.45 5.77 2.34
N GLY A 278 -5.40 5.92 3.27
CA GLY A 278 -6.83 6.07 2.98
C GLY A 278 -7.58 4.75 2.79
N ARG A 279 -6.98 3.62 3.18
CA ARG A 279 -7.58 2.28 3.13
C ARG A 279 -6.78 1.26 3.93
N PRO A 280 -7.37 0.13 4.34
CA PRO A 280 -6.64 -0.95 5.00
C PRO A 280 -5.63 -1.61 4.06
N LEU A 281 -4.52 -2.04 4.62
CA LEU A 281 -3.42 -2.65 3.89
C LEU A 281 -3.35 -4.16 4.15
N LYS A 282 -2.87 -4.90 3.12
CA LYS A 282 -2.32 -6.25 3.26
C LYS A 282 -0.88 -6.27 2.77
N GLY A 283 -0.01 -6.92 3.53
CA GLY A 283 1.42 -7.01 3.24
C GLY A 283 2.25 -7.04 4.52
N HIS A 284 3.53 -7.34 4.40
CA HIS A 284 4.50 -7.21 5.48
C HIS A 284 5.30 -5.92 5.32
N ILE A 285 5.21 -5.02 6.30
CA ILE A 285 5.99 -3.77 6.33
C ILE A 285 7.03 -3.88 7.42
N MET A 286 8.30 -3.74 7.02
CA MET A 286 9.45 -3.72 7.91
C MET A 286 10.06 -2.32 7.91
N ALA A 287 10.38 -1.80 9.11
CA ALA A 287 10.98 -0.49 9.25
C ALA A 287 12.17 -0.50 10.20
N ALA A 288 13.25 0.13 9.77
CA ALA A 288 14.39 0.46 10.61
C ALA A 288 14.37 1.95 10.89
N ARG A 289 14.43 2.31 12.19
CA ARG A 289 14.41 3.71 12.69
C ARG A 289 13.25 4.55 12.12
N PRO A 290 11.99 4.05 12.13
CA PRO A 290 10.84 4.79 11.65
C PRO A 290 10.58 6.05 12.48
N GLY A 291 9.84 6.98 11.89
CA GLY A 291 9.33 8.18 12.52
C GLY A 291 8.26 8.78 11.62
N HIS A 292 7.45 9.73 12.12
CA HIS A 292 6.28 10.25 11.41
C HIS A 292 6.60 10.72 9.99
N ALA A 293 7.70 11.47 9.79
CA ALA A 293 8.12 11.91 8.45
C ALA A 293 8.34 10.73 7.48
N ALA A 294 9.06 9.70 7.91
CA ALA A 294 9.35 8.53 7.08
C ALA A 294 8.10 7.68 6.84
N ASN A 295 7.26 7.50 7.86
CA ASN A 295 6.00 6.77 7.76
C ASN A 295 5.06 7.44 6.75
N VAL A 296 4.91 8.77 6.84
CA VAL A 296 4.10 9.57 5.89
C VAL A 296 4.66 9.51 4.48
N ALA A 297 5.99 9.62 4.31
CA ALA A 297 6.62 9.50 3.01
C ALA A 297 6.41 8.10 2.40
N PHE A 298 6.46 7.06 3.21
CA PHE A 298 6.15 5.71 2.79
C PHE A 298 4.67 5.52 2.43
N ALA A 299 3.74 6.09 3.21
CA ALA A 299 2.31 6.12 2.88
C ALA A 299 2.05 6.80 1.53
N LYS A 300 2.73 7.93 1.23
CA LYS A 300 2.66 8.58 -0.10
C LYS A 300 3.16 7.67 -1.22
N LYS A 301 4.25 6.92 -1.02
CA LYS A 301 4.72 5.93 -2.00
C LYS A 301 3.70 4.81 -2.25
N ILE A 302 3.05 4.31 -1.21
CA ILE A 302 1.96 3.34 -1.37
C ILE A 302 0.82 3.96 -2.20
N LYS A 303 0.40 5.18 -1.92
CA LYS A 303 -0.64 5.90 -2.70
C LYS A 303 -0.25 6.08 -4.17
N GLU A 304 1.01 6.41 -4.45
CA GLU A 304 1.51 6.47 -5.83
C GLU A 304 1.41 5.11 -6.53
N GLN A 305 1.74 4.02 -5.82
CA GLN A 305 1.62 2.68 -6.37
C GLN A 305 0.15 2.31 -6.62
N ILE A 306 -0.77 2.63 -5.70
CA ILE A 306 -2.22 2.46 -5.89
C ILE A 306 -2.70 3.21 -7.16
N LYS A 307 -2.25 4.46 -7.37
CA LYS A 307 -2.58 5.23 -8.59
C LYS A 307 -2.06 4.53 -9.84
N LYS A 308 -0.82 4.02 -9.81
CA LYS A 308 -0.22 3.26 -10.92
C LYS A 308 -0.99 1.96 -11.20
N ASP A 309 -1.39 1.23 -10.16
CA ASP A 309 -2.11 -0.03 -10.29
C ASP A 309 -3.55 0.19 -10.82
N LYS A 310 -4.21 1.28 -10.42
CA LYS A 310 -5.51 1.70 -10.95
C LYS A 310 -5.43 2.13 -12.42
N THR A 311 -4.34 2.78 -12.82
CA THR A 311 -4.11 3.20 -14.22
C THR A 311 -3.64 2.06 -15.11
N ARG A 312 -3.05 1.00 -14.57
CA ARG A 312 -2.94 -0.27 -15.24
C ARG A 312 -4.36 -0.77 -15.48
N LYS A 313 -4.89 -0.55 -16.69
CA LYS A 313 -6.16 -1.17 -17.10
C LYS A 313 -6.08 -2.64 -16.68
N LYS A 314 -7.01 -3.08 -15.81
CA LYS A 314 -7.15 -4.52 -15.50
C LYS A 314 -7.28 -5.22 -16.83
N ILE A 315 -6.25 -5.95 -17.21
CA ILE A 315 -6.29 -6.70 -18.48
C ILE A 315 -7.38 -7.74 -18.26
N LYS A 316 -8.39 -7.71 -19.13
CA LYS A 316 -9.51 -8.67 -19.06
C LYS A 316 -8.93 -10.07 -19.11
N VAL A 317 -9.23 -10.88 -18.10
CA VAL A 317 -8.89 -12.32 -18.10
C VAL A 317 -9.82 -13.01 -19.08
N TYR A 318 -9.26 -13.80 -19.98
CA TYR A 318 -10.00 -14.54 -20.98
C TYR A 318 -10.01 -16.04 -20.61
N ASP A 319 -11.18 -16.66 -20.68
CA ASP A 319 -11.30 -18.11 -20.53
C ASP A 319 -10.75 -18.79 -21.81
N PRO A 320 -9.72 -19.68 -21.70
CA PRO A 320 -9.20 -20.43 -22.85
C PRO A 320 -10.25 -21.30 -23.54
N ASN A 321 -11.32 -21.66 -22.81
CA ASN A 321 -12.41 -22.49 -23.32
C ASN A 321 -13.50 -21.71 -24.04
N MET A 322 -13.39 -20.40 -24.13
CA MET A 322 -14.34 -19.59 -24.93
C MET A 322 -14.45 -20.13 -26.36
N PRO A 323 -15.67 -20.07 -26.96
CA PRO A 323 -15.84 -20.35 -28.40
C PRO A 323 -14.89 -19.50 -29.24
N ALA A 324 -14.26 -20.12 -30.23
CA ALA A 324 -13.41 -19.40 -31.16
C ALA A 324 -14.25 -18.50 -32.08
N LEU A 325 -13.81 -17.24 -32.25
CA LEU A 325 -14.30 -16.39 -33.33
C LEU A 325 -13.72 -16.85 -34.65
N TYR A 326 -12.43 -17.23 -34.67
CA TYR A 326 -11.77 -17.95 -35.77
C TYR A 326 -11.04 -19.14 -35.20
N ASP A 327 -11.29 -20.32 -35.81
CA ASP A 327 -10.53 -21.54 -35.55
C ASP A 327 -9.20 -21.56 -36.33
N THR A 328 -8.39 -22.61 -36.13
CA THR A 328 -7.08 -22.73 -36.79
C THR A 328 -7.20 -22.74 -38.30
N VAL A 329 -8.28 -23.36 -38.89
CA VAL A 329 -8.48 -23.43 -40.32
C VAL A 329 -8.81 -22.08 -40.91
N GLU A 330 -9.59 -21.28 -40.19
CA GLU A 330 -9.95 -19.89 -40.59
C GLU A 330 -8.74 -18.97 -40.46
N ILE A 331 -7.93 -19.12 -39.42
CA ILE A 331 -6.67 -18.38 -39.24
C ILE A 331 -5.71 -18.67 -40.40
N MET A 332 -5.58 -19.91 -40.84
CA MET A 332 -4.74 -20.29 -41.98
C MET A 332 -5.21 -19.68 -43.33
N LYS A 333 -6.45 -19.22 -43.43
CA LYS A 333 -6.92 -18.47 -44.62
C LYS A 333 -6.52 -17.00 -44.57
N ILE A 334 -6.20 -16.46 -43.40
CA ILE A 334 -5.81 -15.06 -43.16
C ILE A 334 -4.29 -14.92 -43.12
N LEU A 335 -3.65 -15.78 -42.31
CA LEU A 335 -2.18 -15.77 -42.11
C LEU A 335 -1.49 -16.70 -43.11
N PRO A 336 -0.34 -16.31 -43.69
CA PRO A 336 0.45 -17.16 -44.57
C PRO A 336 1.20 -18.27 -43.83
N HIS A 337 1.35 -18.14 -42.49
CA HIS A 337 2.11 -19.05 -41.66
C HIS A 337 1.52 -20.47 -41.66
N ARG A 338 2.39 -21.46 -41.65
CA ARG A 338 2.06 -22.90 -41.53
C ARG A 338 2.94 -23.53 -40.49
N GLN A 339 2.62 -24.73 -40.05
CA GLN A 339 3.43 -25.49 -39.12
C GLN A 339 4.88 -25.64 -39.66
N PRO A 340 5.94 -25.50 -38.85
CA PRO A 340 5.88 -25.26 -37.38
C PRO A 340 5.76 -23.78 -36.95
N MET A 341 5.65 -22.84 -37.87
CA MET A 341 5.66 -21.39 -37.57
C MET A 341 4.27 -20.81 -37.28
N LEU A 342 3.19 -21.51 -37.41
CA LEU A 342 1.87 -21.05 -37.00
C LEU A 342 1.75 -21.13 -35.48
N MET A 343 1.69 -19.97 -34.82
CA MET A 343 1.75 -19.82 -33.35
C MET A 343 0.42 -19.38 -32.73
N VAL A 344 -0.69 -19.43 -33.46
CA VAL A 344 -2.02 -19.04 -32.99
C VAL A 344 -3.02 -20.16 -33.31
N ASP A 345 -3.72 -20.66 -32.29
CA ASP A 345 -4.69 -21.76 -32.44
C ASP A 345 -6.13 -21.27 -32.60
N LYS A 346 -6.46 -20.15 -31.90
CA LYS A 346 -7.79 -19.54 -31.94
C LYS A 346 -7.70 -18.01 -31.90
N ILE A 347 -8.67 -17.34 -32.48
CA ILE A 347 -8.98 -15.95 -32.16
C ILE A 347 -10.25 -15.94 -31.32
N LEU A 348 -10.20 -15.32 -30.15
CA LEU A 348 -11.28 -15.27 -29.17
C LEU A 348 -12.09 -13.97 -29.28
N GLU A 349 -11.44 -12.86 -29.63
CA GLU A 349 -12.06 -11.55 -29.75
C GLU A 349 -11.35 -10.74 -30.83
N LEU A 350 -12.11 -10.02 -31.66
CA LEU A 350 -11.58 -9.11 -32.66
C LEU A 350 -12.51 -7.90 -32.77
N THR A 351 -11.92 -6.71 -32.63
CA THR A 351 -12.59 -5.42 -32.75
C THR A 351 -11.84 -4.53 -33.76
N GLU A 352 -12.25 -3.31 -33.92
CA GLU A 352 -11.51 -2.33 -34.75
C GLU A 352 -10.17 -1.91 -34.12
N THR A 353 -10.01 -2.06 -32.81
CA THR A 353 -8.86 -1.54 -32.08
C THR A 353 -8.01 -2.61 -31.36
N HIS A 354 -8.51 -3.83 -31.22
CA HIS A 354 -7.76 -4.89 -30.58
C HIS A 354 -8.18 -6.29 -31.06
N VAL A 355 -7.30 -7.24 -30.83
CA VAL A 355 -7.49 -8.65 -31.11
C VAL A 355 -6.98 -9.50 -29.95
N VAL A 356 -7.66 -10.63 -29.70
CA VAL A 356 -7.25 -11.61 -28.67
C VAL A 356 -7.12 -12.97 -29.31
N GLY A 357 -5.91 -13.52 -29.24
CA GLY A 357 -5.58 -14.86 -29.71
C GLY A 357 -5.20 -15.80 -28.58
N LEU A 358 -5.26 -17.08 -28.85
CA LEU A 358 -4.87 -18.16 -27.95
C LEU A 358 -3.89 -19.10 -28.63
N LYS A 359 -2.85 -19.52 -27.89
CA LYS A 359 -2.00 -20.66 -28.23
C LYS A 359 -1.99 -21.65 -27.08
N ASN A 360 -2.22 -22.92 -27.40
CA ASN A 360 -1.97 -24.03 -26.49
C ASN A 360 -0.54 -24.50 -26.68
N VAL A 361 0.23 -24.47 -25.63
CA VAL A 361 1.63 -24.96 -25.65
C VAL A 361 1.64 -26.41 -25.31
N THR A 362 2.06 -27.25 -26.26
CA THR A 362 2.06 -28.72 -26.09
C THR A 362 3.46 -29.30 -26.22
N MET A 363 3.74 -30.39 -25.49
CA MET A 363 5.06 -31.07 -25.54
C MET A 363 5.37 -31.66 -26.93
N ASN A 364 4.38 -31.77 -27.82
CA ASN A 364 4.54 -32.30 -29.19
C ASN A 364 5.20 -31.31 -30.15
N GLU A 365 5.49 -30.09 -29.72
CA GLU A 365 6.17 -29.11 -30.56
C GLU A 365 7.67 -29.39 -30.63
N ASP A 366 8.22 -29.46 -31.84
CA ASP A 366 9.62 -29.84 -32.12
C ASP A 366 10.63 -28.93 -31.39
N LEU A 367 10.24 -27.70 -31.10
CA LEU A 367 11.09 -26.74 -30.39
C LEU A 367 11.54 -27.24 -28.99
N PHE A 368 10.73 -28.09 -28.33
CA PHE A 368 11.07 -28.62 -27.01
C PHE A 368 12.13 -29.72 -27.02
N MET A 369 12.47 -30.26 -28.18
CA MET A 369 13.63 -31.15 -28.32
C MET A 369 14.95 -30.43 -28.03
N GLY A 370 15.01 -29.12 -28.25
CA GLY A 370 16.20 -28.29 -28.05
C GLY A 370 16.10 -27.21 -26.96
N HIS A 371 14.89 -26.77 -26.59
CA HIS A 371 14.71 -25.64 -25.69
C HIS A 371 13.92 -25.97 -24.40
N PHE A 372 14.45 -26.64 -23.39
CA PHE A 372 15.74 -27.30 -23.26
C PHE A 372 15.56 -28.77 -22.91
N PRO A 373 16.46 -29.67 -23.23
CA PRO A 373 16.36 -31.10 -22.84
C PRO A 373 16.21 -31.24 -21.32
N GLY A 374 15.15 -31.91 -20.87
CA GLY A 374 14.84 -32.08 -19.45
C GLY A 374 14.18 -30.86 -18.74
N ALA A 375 14.14 -29.70 -19.39
CA ALA A 375 13.50 -28.49 -18.85
C ALA A 375 12.77 -27.72 -19.98
N PRO A 376 11.65 -28.21 -20.50
CA PRO A 376 10.97 -27.64 -21.64
C PRO A 376 10.42 -26.25 -21.29
N LEU A 377 10.81 -25.23 -22.06
CA LEU A 377 10.41 -23.86 -21.90
C LEU A 377 10.01 -23.26 -23.24
N PHE A 378 8.83 -22.66 -23.36
CA PHE A 378 8.40 -21.98 -24.57
C PHE A 378 9.24 -20.70 -24.77
N PRO A 379 10.01 -20.57 -25.86
CA PRO A 379 10.93 -19.48 -26.05
C PRO A 379 10.24 -18.10 -26.01
N GLY A 380 10.84 -17.15 -25.30
CA GLY A 380 10.29 -15.79 -25.19
C GLY A 380 10.14 -15.12 -26.56
N VAL A 381 11.10 -15.32 -27.48
CA VAL A 381 11.04 -14.78 -28.84
C VAL A 381 9.85 -15.34 -29.64
N LEU A 382 9.46 -16.58 -29.41
CA LEU A 382 8.28 -17.18 -30.04
C LEU A 382 6.97 -16.71 -29.40
N GLN A 383 7.00 -16.25 -28.13
CA GLN A 383 5.86 -15.54 -27.54
C GLN A 383 5.62 -14.22 -28.25
N VAL A 384 6.69 -13.49 -28.60
CA VAL A 384 6.59 -12.23 -29.38
C VAL A 384 6.10 -12.52 -30.79
N GLU A 385 6.55 -13.60 -31.43
CA GLU A 385 6.06 -14.01 -32.75
C GLU A 385 4.57 -14.36 -32.72
N ALA A 386 4.11 -15.16 -31.74
CA ALA A 386 2.70 -15.49 -31.56
C ALA A 386 1.83 -14.23 -31.34
N MET A 387 2.37 -13.28 -30.58
CA MET A 387 1.77 -11.97 -30.36
C MET A 387 1.63 -11.18 -31.67
N ALA A 388 2.67 -11.20 -32.50
CA ALA A 388 2.64 -10.53 -33.82
C ALA A 388 1.67 -11.19 -34.80
N GLN A 389 1.61 -12.50 -34.84
CA GLN A 389 0.65 -13.24 -35.66
C GLN A 389 -0.78 -12.90 -35.22
N THR A 390 -1.05 -12.88 -33.91
CA THR A 390 -2.33 -12.44 -33.35
C THR A 390 -2.67 -11.02 -33.81
N GLY A 391 -1.73 -10.07 -33.67
CA GLY A 391 -1.90 -8.69 -34.15
C GLY A 391 -2.06 -8.61 -35.65
N GLY A 392 -1.37 -9.47 -36.39
CA GLY A 392 -1.45 -9.56 -37.87
C GLY A 392 -2.86 -9.89 -38.36
N ILE A 393 -3.64 -10.68 -37.65
CA ILE A 393 -5.06 -10.95 -37.97
C ILE A 393 -5.86 -9.65 -38.02
N LEU A 394 -5.70 -8.76 -37.05
CA LEU A 394 -6.39 -7.48 -37.01
C LEU A 394 -6.03 -6.61 -38.20
N VAL A 395 -4.74 -6.56 -38.56
CA VAL A 395 -4.27 -5.71 -39.67
C VAL A 395 -4.71 -6.28 -41.03
N LEU A 396 -4.56 -7.58 -41.22
CA LEU A 396 -4.93 -8.24 -42.49
C LEU A 396 -6.45 -8.23 -42.76
N LYS A 397 -7.27 -8.11 -41.70
CA LYS A 397 -8.73 -7.93 -41.86
C LYS A 397 -9.12 -6.55 -42.39
N THR A 398 -8.19 -5.60 -42.48
CA THR A 398 -8.46 -4.29 -43.10
C THR A 398 -8.35 -4.27 -44.63
N VAL A 399 -7.87 -5.38 -45.22
CA VAL A 399 -7.75 -5.54 -46.69
C VAL A 399 -8.77 -6.57 -47.17
N PRO A 400 -9.24 -6.46 -48.44
CA PRO A 400 -10.30 -7.33 -48.97
C PRO A 400 -9.83 -8.75 -49.31
N ASP A 401 -8.53 -8.92 -49.57
CA ASP A 401 -7.89 -10.16 -50.05
C ASP A 401 -6.66 -10.51 -49.16
N PRO A 402 -6.86 -10.82 -47.84
CA PRO A 402 -5.78 -10.98 -46.85
C PRO A 402 -4.75 -12.06 -47.27
N GLU A 403 -5.14 -13.07 -47.98
CA GLU A 403 -4.27 -14.13 -48.50
C GLU A 403 -3.18 -13.64 -49.48
N ASN A 404 -3.35 -12.46 -50.07
CA ASN A 404 -2.38 -11.84 -50.96
C ASN A 404 -1.45 -10.84 -50.27
N TRP A 405 -1.45 -10.81 -48.92
CA TRP A 405 -0.66 -9.85 -48.14
C TRP A 405 0.21 -10.55 -47.10
N LEU A 406 1.36 -9.97 -46.83
CA LEU A 406 2.26 -10.36 -45.77
C LEU A 406 2.34 -9.26 -44.70
N THR A 407 2.49 -9.66 -43.48
CA THR A 407 2.80 -8.74 -42.38
C THR A 407 4.28 -8.89 -42.04
N LEU A 408 5.06 -7.83 -42.25
CA LEU A 408 6.49 -7.80 -42.00
C LEU A 408 6.81 -6.93 -40.80
N PHE A 409 7.60 -7.45 -39.88
CA PHE A 409 8.11 -6.68 -38.76
C PHE A 409 8.98 -5.53 -39.21
N LEU A 410 8.72 -4.34 -38.70
CA LEU A 410 9.60 -3.17 -38.81
C LEU A 410 10.39 -2.96 -37.50
N LYS A 411 9.75 -3.19 -36.33
CA LYS A 411 10.37 -2.89 -35.06
C LYS A 411 9.70 -3.66 -33.91
N ILE A 412 10.51 -4.07 -32.93
CA ILE A 412 10.07 -4.61 -31.64
C ILE A 412 10.70 -3.73 -30.56
N GLU A 413 9.91 -3.17 -29.65
CA GLU A 413 10.35 -2.32 -28.55
C GLU A 413 9.80 -2.80 -27.22
N ASN A 414 10.49 -2.46 -26.14
CA ASN A 414 10.01 -2.69 -24.77
C ASN A 414 9.61 -4.15 -24.46
N ALA A 415 10.21 -5.12 -25.17
CA ALA A 415 9.95 -6.54 -24.92
C ALA A 415 10.44 -6.94 -23.53
N ARG A 416 9.55 -7.53 -22.72
CA ARG A 416 9.83 -7.98 -21.35
C ARG A 416 9.23 -9.34 -21.12
N PHE A 417 10.07 -10.30 -20.73
CA PHE A 417 9.69 -11.66 -20.37
C PHE A 417 9.60 -11.74 -18.84
N LYS A 418 8.38 -11.86 -18.32
CA LYS A 418 8.12 -11.72 -16.88
C LYS A 418 7.99 -13.04 -16.16
N ALA A 419 7.59 -14.10 -16.90
CA ALA A 419 7.45 -15.43 -16.36
C ALA A 419 7.68 -16.50 -17.45
N GLN A 420 7.99 -17.70 -17.00
CA GLN A 420 8.15 -18.87 -17.85
C GLN A 420 6.79 -19.37 -18.35
N VAL A 421 6.78 -19.89 -19.57
CA VAL A 421 5.65 -20.61 -20.18
C VAL A 421 6.14 -22.01 -20.51
N THR A 422 5.37 -23.03 -20.11
CA THR A 422 5.75 -24.43 -20.19
C THR A 422 4.70 -25.24 -20.94
N PRO A 423 5.02 -26.42 -21.43
CA PRO A 423 4.01 -27.33 -22.00
C PRO A 423 2.88 -27.62 -21.00
N GLY A 424 1.64 -27.48 -21.46
CA GLY A 424 0.41 -27.53 -20.67
C GLY A 424 -0.24 -26.17 -20.44
N ASP A 425 0.51 -25.07 -20.66
CA ASP A 425 -0.05 -23.71 -20.55
C ASP A 425 -0.90 -23.34 -21.78
N SER A 426 -2.00 -22.62 -21.54
CA SER A 426 -2.76 -21.90 -22.56
C SER A 426 -2.41 -20.42 -22.48
N VAL A 427 -1.73 -19.91 -23.51
CA VAL A 427 -1.28 -18.51 -23.55
C VAL A 427 -2.28 -17.67 -24.31
N ILE A 428 -2.80 -16.63 -23.66
CA ILE A 428 -3.67 -15.63 -24.28
C ILE A 428 -2.82 -14.42 -24.69
N PHE A 429 -2.92 -14.04 -25.97
CA PHE A 429 -2.28 -12.83 -26.51
C PHE A 429 -3.34 -11.76 -26.77
N ARG A 430 -3.20 -10.63 -26.12
CA ARG A 430 -4.00 -9.44 -26.43
C ARG A 430 -3.11 -8.40 -27.09
N CYS A 431 -3.52 -7.91 -28.28
CA CYS A 431 -2.85 -6.86 -29.03
C CYS A 431 -3.79 -5.67 -29.23
N ASP A 432 -3.46 -4.54 -28.65
CA ASP A 432 -4.22 -3.27 -28.78
C ASP A 432 -3.47 -2.34 -29.72
N LEU A 433 -4.18 -1.73 -30.71
CA LEU A 433 -3.62 -0.66 -31.57
C LEU A 433 -3.28 0.55 -30.68
N MET A 434 -2.06 1.06 -30.82
CA MET A 434 -1.62 2.29 -30.15
C MET A 434 -2.08 3.54 -30.88
N GLU A 435 -2.23 3.43 -32.21
CA GLU A 435 -2.68 4.49 -33.09
C GLU A 435 -3.40 3.88 -34.34
N PRO A 436 -4.22 4.64 -35.06
CA PRO A 436 -4.86 4.12 -36.27
C PRO A 436 -3.85 3.66 -37.32
N ILE A 437 -4.17 2.57 -38.03
CA ILE A 437 -3.33 2.04 -39.11
C ILE A 437 -3.19 3.10 -40.22
N ARG A 438 -1.96 3.39 -40.61
CA ARG A 438 -1.65 4.37 -41.66
C ARG A 438 -0.67 3.81 -42.68
N ARG A 439 -1.00 3.89 -43.95
CA ARG A 439 -0.17 3.40 -45.07
C ARG A 439 0.27 1.94 -44.89
N GLY A 440 -0.62 1.10 -44.33
CA GLY A 440 -0.34 -0.29 -44.05
C GLY A 440 0.60 -0.54 -42.85
N ILE A 441 0.99 0.51 -42.11
CA ILE A 441 1.79 0.40 -40.90
C ILE A 441 0.85 0.35 -39.68
N ALA A 442 1.02 -0.68 -38.84
CA ALA A 442 0.34 -0.85 -37.58
C ALA A 442 1.35 -0.83 -36.41
N LYS A 443 1.01 -0.10 -35.36
CA LYS A 443 1.74 -0.10 -34.10
C LYS A 443 0.84 -0.60 -32.99
N MET A 444 1.27 -1.66 -32.30
CA MET A 444 0.47 -2.34 -31.31
C MET A 444 1.22 -2.53 -30.02
N LYS A 445 0.51 -2.49 -28.92
CA LYS A 445 0.98 -2.99 -27.62
C LYS A 445 0.40 -4.38 -27.41
N GLY A 446 1.28 -5.37 -27.25
CA GLY A 446 0.92 -6.75 -27.03
C GLY A 446 1.22 -7.18 -25.59
N VAL A 447 0.34 -8.03 -25.05
CA VAL A 447 0.49 -8.67 -23.74
C VAL A 447 0.14 -10.16 -23.88
N ALA A 448 1.01 -11.03 -23.37
CA ALA A 448 0.79 -12.47 -23.25
C ALA A 448 0.49 -12.83 -21.81
N MET A 449 -0.50 -13.69 -21.58
CA MET A 449 -0.98 -14.08 -20.25
C MET A 449 -1.18 -15.60 -20.17
N VAL A 450 -0.88 -16.17 -18.99
CA VAL A 450 -1.29 -17.53 -18.59
C VAL A 450 -2.17 -17.37 -17.35
N GLY A 451 -3.45 -17.65 -17.46
CA GLY A 451 -4.44 -17.28 -16.46
C GLY A 451 -4.45 -15.77 -16.22
N GLU A 452 -4.26 -15.32 -14.98
CA GLU A 452 -4.18 -13.91 -14.60
C GLU A 452 -2.76 -13.33 -14.70
N LYS A 453 -1.75 -14.18 -14.92
CA LYS A 453 -0.34 -13.78 -14.88
C LYS A 453 0.14 -13.32 -16.25
N ILE A 454 0.66 -12.07 -16.32
CA ILE A 454 1.37 -11.60 -17.50
C ILE A 454 2.72 -12.30 -17.59
N VAL A 455 2.96 -13.01 -18.71
CA VAL A 455 4.20 -13.74 -18.98
C VAL A 455 5.13 -12.98 -19.92
N CYS A 456 4.58 -12.22 -20.87
CA CYS A 456 5.36 -11.38 -21.79
C CYS A 456 4.57 -10.11 -22.15
N GLU A 457 5.28 -9.02 -22.44
CA GLU A 457 4.75 -7.81 -23.04
C GLU A 457 5.74 -7.22 -24.02
N ALA A 458 5.25 -6.61 -25.13
CA ALA A 458 6.06 -5.96 -26.13
C ALA A 458 5.27 -4.87 -26.88
N GLU A 459 5.98 -3.94 -27.48
CA GLU A 459 5.45 -3.02 -28.50
C GLU A 459 5.94 -3.48 -29.88
N LEU A 460 5.01 -3.65 -30.81
CA LEU A 460 5.24 -4.21 -32.12
C LEU A 460 4.90 -3.18 -33.18
N MET A 461 5.76 -3.03 -34.17
CA MET A 461 5.47 -2.26 -35.38
C MET A 461 5.64 -3.16 -36.58
N ALA A 462 4.61 -3.25 -37.42
CA ALA A 462 4.62 -4.07 -38.62
C ALA A 462 3.98 -3.32 -39.79
N GLN A 463 4.34 -3.72 -41.02
CA GLN A 463 3.76 -3.22 -42.26
C GLN A 463 3.18 -4.37 -43.06
N ILE A 464 1.99 -4.18 -43.63
CA ILE A 464 1.46 -5.11 -44.62
C ILE A 464 2.00 -4.73 -46.01
N VAL A 465 2.41 -5.74 -46.74
CA VAL A 465 2.91 -5.61 -48.13
C VAL A 465 2.19 -6.64 -48.99
N ARG A 466 1.83 -6.22 -50.22
CA ARG A 466 1.19 -7.14 -51.14
C ARG A 466 2.22 -8.12 -51.71
N VAL A 467 1.84 -9.41 -51.78
CA VAL A 467 2.66 -10.42 -52.44
C VAL A 467 2.60 -10.13 -53.94
N ASN A 468 3.75 -9.74 -54.52
CA ASN A 468 3.87 -9.66 -55.97
C ASN A 468 4.01 -11.09 -56.51
N ASN A 469 2.97 -11.65 -57.13
CA ASN A 469 3.11 -12.84 -57.93
C ASN A 469 3.85 -12.48 -59.18
N ASN A 470 5.19 -12.64 -59.19
CA ASN A 470 5.99 -12.68 -60.41
C ASN A 470 5.84 -14.02 -61.07
#